data_e653c837ee6fb19a6ec4df0bd81a3178
#
_entry.id   e653c837ee6fb19a6ec4df0bd81a3178
#
_cell.length_a   1.000
_cell.length_b   1.000
_cell.length_c   1.000
_cell.angle_alpha   90.00
_cell.angle_beta   90.00
_cell.angle_gamma   90.00
#
_symmetry.space_group_name_H-M   'P 1'
#
loop_
_entity.id
_entity.type
_entity.pdbx_description
1 polymer ?
#
loop_
_entity_poly.entity_id
_entity_poly.type
_entity_poly.pdbx_seq_one_letter_code
_entity_poly.pdbx_strand_id
1 'polypeptide(L)'
;DVVLACDVLEHLRAPEDVLQRLSDCVAPMGRLVISVPNIAYAGVVAAMRHGIFDYSDKGQLDRTHVRFFTKRSLEKVLLECGWSPRMWEANRLPVECSELAWCWNALSGDLRQALLAGWQDFDVYQWMVVVTPSADTPAWEVAEARNTADKLRDDLQALSVVHQRERGSLLEHQK
;
A
#
# COMPACT_ATOMS: atom_id res chain seq x y z
N ASP A 1 -17.55 -8.85 -19.51
CA ASP A 1 -17.12 -9.89 -18.58
C ASP A 1 -16.53 -9.24 -17.32
N VAL A 2 -16.75 -9.89 -16.17
CA VAL A 2 -16.14 -9.50 -14.89
C VAL A 2 -15.50 -10.75 -14.30
N VAL A 3 -14.22 -10.64 -13.94
CA VAL A 3 -13.46 -11.67 -13.22
C VAL A 3 -13.21 -11.17 -11.79
N LEU A 4 -13.34 -12.03 -10.81
CA LEU A 4 -13.08 -11.72 -9.40
C LEU A 4 -11.86 -12.52 -8.92
N ALA A 5 -10.89 -11.84 -8.35
CA ALA A 5 -9.71 -12.41 -7.70
C ALA A 5 -9.56 -11.77 -6.30
N CYS A 6 -10.57 -12.00 -5.46
CA CYS A 6 -10.60 -11.49 -4.09
C CYS A 6 -9.86 -12.44 -3.17
N ASP A 7 -8.82 -11.95 -2.49
CA ASP A 7 -7.96 -12.73 -1.60
C ASP A 7 -7.37 -13.97 -2.30
N VAL A 8 -6.78 -13.75 -3.48
CA VAL A 8 -6.20 -14.80 -4.33
C VAL A 8 -4.72 -14.57 -4.55
N LEU A 9 -4.31 -13.34 -4.92
CA LEU A 9 -2.94 -13.07 -5.39
C LEU A 9 -1.88 -13.31 -4.32
N GLU A 10 -2.21 -13.07 -3.06
CA GLU A 10 -1.32 -13.30 -1.91
C GLU A 10 -1.00 -14.78 -1.68
N HIS A 11 -1.85 -15.69 -2.17
CA HIS A 11 -1.66 -17.14 -2.06
C HIS A 11 -0.90 -17.73 -3.25
N LEU A 12 -0.66 -16.94 -4.31
CA LEU A 12 0.03 -17.41 -5.52
C LEU A 12 1.54 -17.21 -5.42
N ARG A 13 2.33 -18.21 -5.81
CA ARG A 13 3.79 -18.07 -5.89
C ARG A 13 4.22 -17.18 -7.04
N ALA A 14 3.49 -17.18 -8.14
CA ALA A 14 3.72 -16.36 -9.33
C ALA A 14 2.40 -15.70 -9.76
N PRO A 15 1.92 -14.68 -9.05
CA PRO A 15 0.69 -13.96 -9.41
C PRO A 15 0.80 -13.30 -10.78
N GLU A 16 2.00 -12.93 -11.20
CA GLU A 16 2.32 -12.33 -12.50
C GLU A 16 1.88 -13.23 -13.66
N ASP A 17 2.16 -14.53 -13.58
CA ASP A 17 1.79 -15.51 -14.63
C ASP A 17 0.27 -15.62 -14.79
N VAL A 18 -0.46 -15.58 -13.66
CA VAL A 18 -1.93 -15.62 -13.68
C VAL A 18 -2.50 -14.32 -14.25
N LEU A 19 -1.97 -13.19 -13.82
CA LEU A 19 -2.40 -11.87 -14.31
C LEU A 19 -2.16 -11.70 -15.82
N GLN A 20 -1.02 -12.13 -16.34
CA GLN A 20 -0.72 -12.11 -17.77
C GLN A 20 -1.69 -12.98 -18.57
N ARG A 21 -1.93 -14.22 -18.14
CA ARG A 21 -2.90 -15.11 -18.81
C ARG A 21 -4.32 -14.56 -18.78
N LEU A 22 -4.72 -13.92 -17.69
CA LEU A 22 -6.02 -13.29 -17.61
C LEU A 22 -6.13 -12.08 -18.55
N SER A 23 -5.07 -11.30 -18.75
CA SER A 23 -5.10 -10.17 -19.68
C SER A 23 -5.28 -10.62 -21.14
N ASP A 24 -4.78 -11.82 -21.48
CA ASP A 24 -4.96 -12.39 -22.81
C ASP A 24 -6.37 -12.98 -23.03
N CYS A 25 -7.06 -13.36 -21.95
CA CYS A 25 -8.36 -14.03 -22.02
C CYS A 25 -9.55 -13.11 -21.79
N VAL A 26 -9.36 -12.00 -21.08
CA VAL A 26 -10.43 -11.04 -20.75
C VAL A 26 -10.66 -10.11 -21.94
N ALA A 27 -11.94 -9.93 -22.31
CA ALA A 27 -12.31 -9.01 -23.40
C ALA A 27 -11.77 -7.60 -23.12
N PRO A 28 -11.47 -6.78 -24.17
CA PRO A 28 -10.94 -5.43 -23.99
C PRO A 28 -11.74 -4.51 -23.08
N MET A 29 -13.07 -4.74 -23.00
CA MET A 29 -13.98 -4.01 -22.11
C MET A 29 -14.28 -4.77 -20.81
N GLY A 30 -13.63 -5.91 -20.60
CA GLY A 30 -13.78 -6.70 -19.38
C GLY A 30 -13.10 -6.05 -18.20
N ARG A 31 -13.44 -6.52 -17.02
CA ARG A 31 -12.92 -6.01 -15.74
C ARG A 31 -12.41 -7.16 -14.88
N LEU A 32 -11.30 -6.93 -14.22
CA LEU A 32 -10.82 -7.79 -13.16
C LEU A 32 -10.90 -6.99 -11.85
N VAL A 33 -11.54 -7.57 -10.85
CA VAL A 33 -11.66 -7.02 -9.49
C VAL A 33 -10.73 -7.83 -8.59
N ILE A 34 -9.85 -7.16 -7.92
CA ILE A 34 -8.81 -7.77 -7.06
C ILE A 34 -8.97 -7.21 -5.65
N SER A 35 -8.82 -8.05 -4.63
CA SER A 35 -8.50 -7.61 -3.28
C SER A 35 -7.27 -8.33 -2.76
N VAL A 36 -6.45 -7.61 -1.97
CA VAL A 36 -5.28 -8.16 -1.27
C VAL A 36 -5.09 -7.49 0.08
N PRO A 37 -4.57 -8.21 1.10
CA PRO A 37 -4.14 -7.61 2.35
C PRO A 37 -3.05 -6.55 2.13
N ASN A 38 -3.06 -5.50 2.94
CA ASN A 38 -2.07 -4.43 2.88
C ASN A 38 -0.96 -4.66 3.90
N ILE A 39 0.20 -5.14 3.45
CA ILE A 39 1.35 -5.36 4.35
C ILE A 39 1.86 -4.07 5.00
N ALA A 40 1.53 -2.89 4.44
CA ALA A 40 1.84 -1.59 5.04
C ALA A 40 0.81 -1.16 6.09
N TYR A 41 -0.14 -2.00 6.50
CA TYR A 41 -1.06 -1.72 7.59
C TYR A 41 -0.31 -1.42 8.90
N ALA A 42 -0.72 -0.38 9.64
CA ALA A 42 0.03 0.08 10.81
C ALA A 42 0.18 -0.99 11.91
N GLY A 43 -0.75 -1.92 12.01
CA GLY A 43 -0.63 -3.07 12.92
C GLY A 43 0.56 -3.96 12.57
N VAL A 44 0.78 -4.24 11.28
CA VAL A 44 1.94 -5.03 10.82
C VAL A 44 3.24 -4.27 11.07
N VAL A 45 3.27 -2.95 10.78
CA VAL A 45 4.44 -2.10 11.05
C VAL A 45 4.77 -2.08 12.54
N ALA A 46 3.76 -2.01 13.41
CA ALA A 46 3.94 -2.10 14.86
C ALA A 46 4.52 -3.45 15.29
N ALA A 47 4.01 -4.57 14.73
CA ALA A 47 4.54 -5.90 15.00
C ALA A 47 6.01 -6.01 14.58
N MET A 48 6.35 -5.58 13.37
CA MET A 48 7.75 -5.56 12.89
C MET A 48 8.64 -4.67 13.74
N ARG A 49 8.14 -3.55 14.29
CA ARG A 49 8.89 -2.69 15.21
C ARG A 49 9.28 -3.41 16.51
N HIS A 50 8.48 -4.41 16.93
CA HIS A 50 8.80 -5.29 18.05
C HIS A 50 9.61 -6.54 17.65
N GLY A 51 10.03 -6.65 16.38
CA GLY A 51 10.73 -7.83 15.86
C GLY A 51 9.82 -9.04 15.62
N ILE A 52 8.51 -8.81 15.48
CA ILE A 52 7.49 -9.86 15.35
C ILE A 52 7.01 -9.93 13.90
N PHE A 53 7.11 -11.11 13.32
CA PHE A 53 6.53 -11.49 12.03
C PHE A 53 6.06 -12.93 12.11
N ASP A 54 5.14 -13.18 13.03
CA ASP A 54 4.68 -14.53 13.34
C ASP A 54 3.45 -14.86 12.49
N TYR A 55 3.54 -15.97 11.76
CA TYR A 55 2.41 -16.45 10.96
C TYR A 55 1.28 -16.95 11.86
N SER A 56 0.06 -16.63 11.45
CA SER A 56 -1.19 -16.99 12.12
C SER A 56 -2.10 -17.82 11.20
N ASP A 57 -3.26 -18.24 11.72
CA ASP A 57 -4.24 -18.99 10.93
C ASP A 57 -5.17 -18.09 10.10
N LYS A 58 -5.09 -16.78 10.28
CA LYS A 58 -5.91 -15.76 9.59
C LYS A 58 -5.33 -14.37 9.77
N GLY A 59 -5.80 -13.42 8.96
CA GLY A 59 -5.45 -12.00 9.05
C GLY A 59 -4.26 -11.63 8.16
N GLN A 60 -3.58 -10.52 8.50
CA GLN A 60 -2.51 -9.98 7.67
C GLN A 60 -1.34 -10.95 7.47
N LEU A 61 -0.98 -11.69 8.49
CA LEU A 61 0.12 -12.65 8.49
C LEU A 61 -0.40 -14.10 8.46
N ASP A 62 -1.45 -14.35 7.65
CA ASP A 62 -1.92 -15.72 7.42
C ASP A 62 -0.78 -16.58 6.85
N ARG A 63 -0.62 -17.78 7.38
CA ARG A 63 0.46 -18.72 6.99
C ARG A 63 0.38 -19.19 5.54
N THR A 64 -0.77 -18.99 4.89
CA THR A 64 -0.98 -19.32 3.48
C THR A 64 -0.61 -18.17 2.56
N HIS A 65 -0.34 -16.97 3.09
CA HIS A 65 0.15 -15.85 2.31
C HIS A 65 1.63 -16.06 1.96
N VAL A 66 1.92 -16.19 0.67
CA VAL A 66 3.27 -16.33 0.13
C VAL A 66 3.76 -15.09 -0.60
N ARG A 67 2.86 -14.12 -0.82
CA ARG A 67 3.13 -12.79 -1.39
C ARG A 67 2.50 -11.72 -0.51
N PHE A 68 3.18 -10.58 -0.41
CA PHE A 68 2.73 -9.44 0.38
C PHE A 68 2.72 -8.19 -0.51
N PHE A 69 1.61 -7.45 -0.44
CA PHE A 69 1.40 -6.29 -1.29
C PHE A 69 1.20 -5.02 -0.46
N THR A 70 1.79 -3.94 -0.93
CA THR A 70 1.34 -2.58 -0.66
C THR A 70 0.53 -2.11 -1.87
N LYS A 71 -0.21 -1.01 -1.76
CA LYS A 71 -0.89 -0.41 -2.92
C LYS A 71 0.06 -0.22 -4.11
N ARG A 72 1.23 0.37 -3.83
CA ARG A 72 2.25 0.64 -4.85
C ARG A 72 2.79 -0.62 -5.52
N SER A 73 3.13 -1.65 -4.73
CA SER A 73 3.67 -2.89 -5.31
C SER A 73 2.63 -3.66 -6.10
N LEU A 74 1.36 -3.65 -5.66
CA LEU A 74 0.26 -4.23 -6.43
C LEU A 74 0.06 -3.47 -7.74
N GLU A 75 -0.01 -2.13 -7.70
CA GLU A 75 -0.16 -1.30 -8.90
C GLU A 75 0.95 -1.59 -9.93
N LYS A 76 2.22 -1.66 -9.45
CA LYS A 76 3.36 -2.00 -10.32
C LYS A 76 3.17 -3.33 -11.03
N VAL A 77 2.87 -4.40 -10.28
CA VAL A 77 2.64 -5.74 -10.84
C VAL A 77 1.49 -5.73 -11.86
N LEU A 78 0.39 -5.04 -11.55
CA LEU A 78 -0.76 -4.94 -12.46
C LEU A 78 -0.36 -4.29 -13.79
N LEU A 79 0.34 -3.15 -13.74
CA LEU A 79 0.79 -2.43 -14.92
C LEU A 79 1.79 -3.27 -15.76
N GLU A 80 2.73 -3.94 -15.10
CA GLU A 80 3.69 -4.85 -15.76
C GLU A 80 3.01 -6.05 -16.44
N CYS A 81 1.86 -6.50 -15.90
CA CYS A 81 1.08 -7.61 -16.46
C CYS A 81 -0.01 -7.15 -17.45
N GLY A 82 0.01 -5.92 -17.93
CA GLY A 82 -0.93 -5.43 -18.94
C GLY A 82 -2.31 -5.02 -18.39
N TRP A 83 -2.38 -4.66 -17.10
CA TRP A 83 -3.61 -4.19 -16.47
C TRP A 83 -3.52 -2.71 -16.10
N SER A 84 -4.57 -1.95 -16.42
CA SER A 84 -4.70 -0.53 -16.03
C SER A 84 -5.66 -0.40 -14.85
N PRO A 85 -5.21 0.05 -13.67
CA PRO A 85 -6.07 0.37 -12.55
C PRO A 85 -7.06 1.50 -12.91
N ARG A 86 -8.34 1.30 -12.58
CA ARG A 86 -9.43 2.26 -12.86
C ARG A 86 -10.02 2.85 -11.60
N MET A 87 -10.14 2.05 -10.57
CA MET A 87 -10.74 2.46 -9.31
C MET A 87 -10.07 1.71 -8.17
N TRP A 88 -9.70 2.44 -7.13
CA TRP A 88 -9.17 1.91 -5.89
C TRP A 88 -10.18 2.13 -4.78
N GLU A 89 -10.37 1.10 -3.96
CA GLU A 89 -11.14 1.15 -2.73
C GLU A 89 -10.30 0.62 -1.57
N ALA A 90 -10.56 1.12 -0.37
CA ALA A 90 -9.85 0.76 0.83
C ALA A 90 -10.81 0.17 1.86
N ASN A 91 -10.59 -1.08 2.25
CA ASN A 91 -11.20 -1.61 3.45
C ASN A 91 -10.37 -1.16 4.65
N ARG A 92 -10.92 -0.27 5.49
CA ARG A 92 -10.24 0.33 6.63
C ARG A 92 -10.63 -0.37 7.92
N LEU A 93 -9.64 -0.69 8.73
CA LEU A 93 -9.83 -1.28 10.05
C LEU A 93 -8.97 -0.49 11.05
N PRO A 94 -9.57 0.15 12.07
CA PRO A 94 -8.78 0.74 13.14
C PRO A 94 -7.84 -0.30 13.76
N VAL A 95 -6.58 0.09 14.00
CA VAL A 95 -5.53 -0.86 14.42
C VAL A 95 -5.89 -1.53 15.75
N GLU A 96 -6.57 -0.81 16.61
CA GLU A 96 -7.06 -1.30 17.91
C GLU A 96 -8.12 -2.40 17.80
N CYS A 97 -8.75 -2.53 16.62
CA CYS A 97 -9.77 -3.56 16.33
C CYS A 97 -9.21 -4.78 15.60
N SER A 98 -7.92 -4.77 15.25
CA SER A 98 -7.27 -5.86 14.52
C SER A 98 -6.65 -6.90 15.44
N GLU A 99 -6.25 -8.03 14.86
CA GLU A 99 -5.48 -9.09 15.52
C GLU A 99 -4.10 -8.60 16.01
N LEU A 100 -3.62 -7.46 15.49
CA LEU A 100 -2.33 -6.83 15.82
C LEU A 100 -2.46 -5.68 16.83
N ALA A 101 -3.65 -5.48 17.39
CA ALA A 101 -3.94 -4.41 18.35
C ALA A 101 -2.97 -4.40 19.54
N TRP A 102 -2.55 -5.55 20.02
CA TRP A 102 -1.63 -5.65 21.14
C TRP A 102 -0.23 -5.12 20.82
N CYS A 103 0.28 -5.35 19.62
CA CYS A 103 1.56 -4.75 19.15
C CYS A 103 1.46 -3.22 19.08
N TRP A 104 0.34 -2.74 18.53
CA TRP A 104 0.06 -1.32 18.41
C TRP A 104 -0.03 -0.63 19.79
N ASN A 105 -0.75 -1.25 20.71
CA ASN A 105 -0.96 -0.71 22.06
C ASN A 105 0.32 -0.75 22.91
N ALA A 106 1.28 -1.61 22.59
CA ALA A 106 2.59 -1.67 23.24
C ALA A 106 3.53 -0.51 22.83
N LEU A 107 3.23 0.21 21.74
CA LEU A 107 3.97 1.41 21.38
C LEU A 107 3.59 2.60 22.28
N SER A 108 4.56 3.44 22.62
CA SER A 108 4.26 4.70 23.32
C SER A 108 3.37 5.62 22.47
N GLY A 109 2.59 6.50 23.14
CA GLY A 109 1.73 7.46 22.46
C GLY A 109 2.50 8.33 21.46
N ASP A 110 3.66 8.83 21.88
CA ASP A 110 4.53 9.68 21.03
C ASP A 110 5.00 8.93 19.79
N LEU A 111 5.39 7.66 19.92
CA LEU A 111 5.82 6.86 18.79
C LEU A 111 4.67 6.58 17.83
N ARG A 112 3.47 6.26 18.34
CA ARG A 112 2.27 6.10 17.51
C ARG A 112 1.96 7.38 16.73
N GLN A 113 1.99 8.51 17.40
CA GLN A 113 1.76 9.81 16.76
C GLN A 113 2.82 10.12 15.70
N ALA A 114 4.09 9.82 15.98
CA ALA A 114 5.17 10.02 15.02
C ALA A 114 5.03 9.09 13.79
N LEU A 115 4.63 7.84 13.98
CA LEU A 115 4.37 6.90 12.89
C LEU A 115 3.20 7.33 12.00
N LEU A 116 2.14 7.89 12.60
CA LEU A 116 0.95 8.34 11.87
C LEU A 116 1.14 9.68 11.16
N ALA A 117 2.18 10.44 11.50
CA ALA A 117 2.40 11.76 10.92
C ALA A 117 2.59 11.69 9.41
N GLY A 118 1.62 12.24 8.65
CA GLY A 118 1.63 12.24 7.19
C GLY A 118 1.24 10.91 6.53
N TRP A 119 0.85 9.90 7.29
CA TRP A 119 0.48 8.58 6.77
C TRP A 119 -1.04 8.42 6.71
N GLN A 120 -1.64 8.72 5.56
CA GLN A 120 -3.10 8.72 5.36
C GLN A 120 -3.71 7.31 5.31
N ASP A 121 -2.95 6.29 4.87
CA ASP A 121 -3.43 4.93 4.62
C ASP A 121 -2.99 3.94 5.72
N PHE A 122 -2.70 4.42 6.93
CA PHE A 122 -2.20 3.62 8.04
C PHE A 122 -3.19 2.54 8.51
N ASP A 123 -4.47 2.82 8.38
CA ASP A 123 -5.59 1.96 8.79
C ASP A 123 -6.19 1.15 7.62
N VAL A 124 -5.62 1.25 6.42
CA VAL A 124 -6.05 0.43 5.29
C VAL A 124 -5.59 -1.00 5.50
N TYR A 125 -6.54 -1.86 5.84
CA TYR A 125 -6.32 -3.27 6.11
C TYR A 125 -6.20 -4.08 4.82
N GLN A 126 -7.00 -3.73 3.80
CA GLN A 126 -7.04 -4.43 2.52
C GLN A 126 -7.25 -3.41 1.40
N TRP A 127 -6.53 -3.59 0.32
CA TRP A 127 -6.75 -2.85 -0.91
C TRP A 127 -7.66 -3.62 -1.85
N MET A 128 -8.59 -2.92 -2.46
CA MET A 128 -9.40 -3.41 -3.56
C MET A 128 -9.16 -2.54 -4.79
N VAL A 129 -9.09 -3.17 -5.96
CA VAL A 129 -8.88 -2.46 -7.22
C VAL A 129 -9.69 -3.08 -8.34
N VAL A 130 -10.29 -2.22 -9.16
CA VAL A 130 -10.88 -2.61 -10.44
C VAL A 130 -9.89 -2.24 -11.54
N VAL A 131 -9.54 -3.22 -12.36
CA VAL A 131 -8.60 -3.04 -13.48
C VAL A 131 -9.23 -3.48 -14.80
N THR A 132 -8.73 -2.91 -15.90
CA THR A 132 -9.09 -3.30 -17.27
C THR A 132 -7.84 -3.68 -18.05
N PRO A 133 -7.90 -4.53 -19.07
CA PRO A 133 -6.77 -4.76 -19.97
C PRO A 133 -6.23 -3.44 -20.52
N SER A 134 -4.91 -3.29 -20.54
CA SER A 134 -4.23 -2.13 -21.11
C SER A 134 -3.71 -2.47 -22.50
N ALA A 135 -3.96 -1.60 -23.49
CA ALA A 135 -3.35 -1.70 -24.80
C ALA A 135 -1.93 -1.09 -24.85
N ASP A 136 -1.53 -0.32 -23.81
CA ASP A 136 -0.30 0.45 -23.78
C ASP A 136 0.70 -0.12 -22.76
N THR A 137 1.77 -0.70 -23.26
CA THR A 137 2.87 -1.29 -22.47
C THR A 137 3.72 -0.32 -21.64
N PRO A 138 3.76 1.01 -21.89
CA PRO A 138 4.58 1.93 -21.08
C PRO A 138 3.85 2.58 -19.89
N ALA A 139 2.63 2.17 -19.56
CA ALA A 139 1.86 2.82 -18.48
C ALA A 139 2.56 2.77 -17.11
N TRP A 140 3.38 1.74 -16.84
CA TRP A 140 4.11 1.63 -15.58
C TRP A 140 5.25 2.67 -15.46
N GLU A 141 5.97 2.97 -16.54
CA GLU A 141 7.05 3.99 -16.53
C GLU A 141 6.48 5.38 -16.20
N VAL A 142 5.31 5.70 -16.76
CA VAL A 142 4.60 6.94 -16.46
C VAL A 142 4.11 6.97 -15.02
N ALA A 143 3.58 5.84 -14.51
CA ALA A 143 3.14 5.73 -13.13
C ALA A 143 4.31 5.82 -12.14
N GLU A 144 5.46 5.21 -12.44
CA GLU A 144 6.65 5.29 -11.60
C GLU A 144 7.27 6.69 -11.60
N ALA A 145 7.31 7.35 -12.75
CA ALA A 145 7.73 8.75 -12.85
C ALA A 145 6.81 9.68 -12.03
N ARG A 146 5.49 9.46 -12.08
CA ARG A 146 4.51 10.22 -11.30
C ARG A 146 4.69 9.98 -9.80
N ASN A 147 4.80 8.73 -9.36
CA ASN A 147 5.02 8.38 -7.95
C ASN A 147 6.34 8.97 -7.41
N THR A 148 7.39 8.98 -8.23
CA THR A 148 8.68 9.59 -7.87
C THR A 148 8.55 11.12 -7.75
N ALA A 149 7.81 11.77 -8.67
CA ALA A 149 7.56 13.20 -8.62
C ALA A 149 6.71 13.60 -7.41
N ASP A 150 5.70 12.81 -7.06
CA ASP A 150 4.86 13.06 -5.88
C ASP A 150 5.68 12.91 -4.58
N LYS A 151 6.51 11.87 -4.47
CA LYS A 151 7.42 11.71 -3.33
C LYS A 151 8.40 12.88 -3.20
N LEU A 152 9.02 13.31 -4.30
CA LEU A 152 9.92 14.46 -4.29
C LEU A 152 9.20 15.76 -3.88
N ARG A 153 7.94 15.92 -4.27
CA ARG A 153 7.11 17.05 -3.87
C ARG A 153 6.87 17.05 -2.35
N ASP A 154 6.52 15.89 -1.79
CA ASP A 154 6.29 15.72 -0.36
C ASP A 154 7.57 15.96 0.44
N ASP A 155 8.71 15.44 -0.02
CA ASP A 155 10.03 15.66 0.60
C ASP A 155 10.43 17.14 0.56
N LEU A 156 10.19 17.85 -0.55
CA LEU A 156 10.42 19.28 -0.67
C LEU A 156 9.52 20.10 0.25
N GLN A 157 8.26 19.69 0.40
CA GLN A 157 7.33 20.35 1.32
C GLN A 157 7.75 20.16 2.78
N ALA A 158 8.19 18.95 3.14
CA ALA A 158 8.72 18.66 4.48
C ALA A 158 9.99 19.48 4.79
N LEU A 159 10.93 19.55 3.86
CA LEU A 159 12.15 20.39 3.98
C LEU A 159 11.82 21.87 4.09
N SER A 160 10.84 22.37 3.36
CA SER A 160 10.37 23.77 3.44
C SER A 160 9.86 24.10 4.85
N VAL A 161 9.09 23.20 5.46
CA VAL A 161 8.58 23.37 6.83
C VAL A 161 9.71 23.41 7.85
N VAL A 162 10.71 22.52 7.73
CA VAL A 162 11.90 22.49 8.60
C VAL A 162 12.67 23.80 8.46
N HIS A 163 12.96 24.23 7.25
CA HIS A 163 13.70 25.47 6.99
C HIS A 163 12.98 26.71 7.53
N GLN A 164 11.65 26.77 7.43
CA GLN A 164 10.87 27.87 8.03
C GLN A 164 10.97 27.90 9.56
N ARG A 165 10.97 26.72 10.22
CA ARG A 165 11.16 26.61 11.68
C ARG A 165 12.53 27.09 12.12
N GLU A 166 13.58 26.67 11.41
CA GLU A 166 14.96 27.08 11.70
C GLU A 166 15.15 28.60 11.55
N ARG A 167 14.60 29.19 10.49
CA ARG A 167 14.61 30.65 10.32
C ARG A 167 13.86 31.38 11.42
N GLY A 168 12.72 30.86 11.87
CA GLY A 168 11.96 31.40 12.98
C GLY A 168 12.76 31.42 14.28
N SER A 169 13.41 30.30 14.62
CA SER A 169 14.23 30.21 15.85
C SER A 169 15.45 31.09 15.82
N LEU A 170 16.09 31.28 14.67
CA LEU A 170 17.25 32.22 14.52
C LEU A 170 16.84 33.69 14.75
N LEU A 171 15.64 34.07 14.32
CA LEU A 171 15.12 35.44 14.54
C LEU A 171 14.71 35.71 15.99
N GLU A 172 14.34 34.71 16.75
CA GLU A 172 14.03 34.81 18.17
C GLU A 172 15.28 34.94 19.05
N HIS A 173 16.42 34.42 18.65
CA HIS A 173 17.71 34.49 19.36
C HIS A 173 18.48 35.79 19.07
N GLN A 174 18.01 36.65 18.16
CA GLN A 174 18.61 37.96 17.85
C GLN A 174 17.89 39.16 18.52
N LYS A 175 16.89 38.88 19.35
CA LYS A 175 16.21 39.86 20.18
C LYS A 175 16.64 39.75 21.65
#